data_445435d8261e0c926c2dae379077d357
#
_entry.id   445435d8261e0c926c2dae379077d357
#
_cell.length_a   1.000
_cell.length_b   1.000
_cell.length_c   1.000
_cell.angle_alpha   90.00
_cell.angle_beta   90.00
_cell.angle_gamma   90.00
#
_symmetry.space_group_name_H-M   'P 1'
#
loop_
_entity.id
_entity.type
_entity.pdbx_description
1 polymer ?
#
loop_
_entity_poly.entity_id
_entity_poly.type
_entity_poly.pdbx_seq_one_letter_code
_entity_poly.pdbx_strand_id
1 'polypeptide(L)'
;APNTDDQISRYRIWKVIGASAVGTMIEWYDFYIFGSLAATISPLFYPPENQTFAYIAYLATFAVGFIVRPFGALFFGRIGDLVGRKYAFLVTLLIMGGATAVIGFLPTYAQIGVAAPIILLLIRVLQGLALGGEYGGAAVYVAEHVPDDRRGFYTSFIQITATLGLFLSLAVILIIQNTMSAEQFAGKAEGIGGWRIPFLISIVLVGVSLYIRLRMKESPIFEQIKSSGMTSANPLIEAFTKWDNLKIVLISLLGATAGQGVVWYTGQFYALFYLQSILNVNATSANYIVAIALLLAMPLFVFFGWLSDRIGRKWIILAGCVLAVCTYMPIYKAMQSAAGSNVVTASSQKNPVTGAISLTPRSAAPDGSIIEAPTVLAYTGFGDLLANPTVWKLILLVFVQGFWVTMV
;
A
#
# COMPACT_ATOMS: atom_id res chain seq x y z
N ALA A 1 18.33 -16.62 34.90
CA ALA A 1 17.50 -17.26 33.88
C ALA A 1 16.15 -16.54 33.84
N PRO A 2 15.59 -16.18 32.67
CA PRO A 2 14.27 -15.58 32.58
C PRO A 2 13.24 -16.57 33.15
N ASN A 3 12.32 -16.04 33.95
CA ASN A 3 11.28 -16.81 34.62
C ASN A 3 10.40 -17.51 33.55
N THR A 4 9.96 -18.73 33.81
CA THR A 4 9.16 -19.53 32.86
C THR A 4 7.89 -18.79 32.43
N ASP A 5 7.29 -18.00 33.31
CA ASP A 5 6.12 -17.17 33.06
C ASP A 5 6.43 -16.04 32.07
N ASP A 6 7.61 -15.44 32.10
CA ASP A 6 8.08 -14.44 31.13
C ASP A 6 8.28 -15.03 29.73
N GLN A 7 8.77 -16.26 29.64
CA GLN A 7 8.94 -16.95 28.36
C GLN A 7 7.59 -17.33 27.73
N ILE A 8 6.64 -17.80 28.53
CA ILE A 8 5.28 -18.13 28.09
C ILE A 8 4.54 -16.87 27.62
N SER A 9 4.70 -15.75 28.35
CA SER A 9 4.15 -14.46 28.00
C SER A 9 4.71 -13.95 26.67
N ARG A 10 6.04 -13.97 26.49
CA ARG A 10 6.70 -13.56 25.23
C ARG A 10 6.28 -14.42 24.05
N TYR A 11 6.18 -15.73 24.20
CA TYR A 11 5.73 -16.64 23.13
C TYR A 11 4.28 -16.34 22.70
N ARG A 12 3.41 -16.01 23.61
CA ARG A 12 2.02 -15.59 23.32
C ARG A 12 1.99 -14.28 22.54
N ILE A 13 2.81 -13.29 22.91
CA ILE A 13 2.90 -11.99 22.22
C ILE A 13 3.33 -12.20 20.75
N TRP A 14 4.38 -12.96 20.50
CA TRP A 14 4.84 -13.23 19.12
C TRP A 14 3.82 -13.98 18.27
N LYS A 15 3.02 -14.87 18.87
CA LYS A 15 1.90 -15.50 18.16
C LYS A 15 0.82 -14.50 17.76
N VAL A 16 0.50 -13.56 18.63
CA VAL A 16 -0.48 -12.50 18.37
C VAL A 16 0.02 -11.60 17.24
N ILE A 17 1.28 -11.15 17.32
CA ILE A 17 1.90 -10.30 16.30
C ILE A 17 1.95 -11.03 14.97
N GLY A 18 2.45 -12.27 14.94
CA GLY A 18 2.54 -13.05 13.72
C GLY A 18 1.18 -13.30 13.05
N ALA A 19 0.18 -13.65 13.84
CA ALA A 19 -1.18 -13.86 13.35
C ALA A 19 -1.79 -12.58 12.78
N SER A 20 -1.63 -11.44 13.46
CA SER A 20 -2.11 -10.14 13.00
C SER A 20 -1.33 -9.68 11.77
N ALA A 21 0.01 -9.78 11.80
CA ALA A 21 0.87 -9.36 10.70
C ALA A 21 0.59 -10.13 9.39
N VAL A 22 0.45 -11.47 9.46
CA VAL A 22 0.13 -12.27 8.27
C VAL A 22 -1.22 -11.90 7.70
N GLY A 23 -2.23 -11.71 8.53
CA GLY A 23 -3.55 -11.26 8.08
C GLY A 23 -3.47 -9.93 7.34
N THR A 24 -2.87 -8.92 7.96
CA THR A 24 -2.72 -7.58 7.39
C THR A 24 -1.84 -7.57 6.12
N MET A 25 -0.78 -8.41 6.06
CA MET A 25 0.03 -8.58 4.86
C MET A 25 -0.79 -9.10 3.67
N ILE A 26 -1.69 -10.07 3.89
CA ILE A 26 -2.58 -10.61 2.86
C ILE A 26 -3.54 -9.52 2.37
N GLU A 27 -4.08 -8.70 3.25
CA GLU A 27 -4.95 -7.57 2.86
C GLU A 27 -4.22 -6.52 2.04
N TRP A 28 -2.96 -6.22 2.37
CA TRP A 28 -2.13 -5.35 1.55
C TRP A 28 -1.80 -5.97 0.19
N TYR A 29 -1.54 -7.26 0.14
CA TYR A 29 -1.41 -8.00 -1.13
C TYR A 29 -2.64 -7.80 -2.01
N ASP A 30 -3.83 -8.06 -1.49
CA ASP A 30 -5.10 -7.91 -2.19
C ASP A 30 -5.33 -6.48 -2.70
N PHE A 31 -4.89 -5.50 -1.95
CA PHE A 31 -5.00 -4.10 -2.34
C PHE A 31 -4.00 -3.71 -3.43
N TYR A 32 -2.75 -4.15 -3.30
CA TYR A 32 -1.67 -3.77 -4.22
C TYR A 32 -1.72 -4.47 -5.57
N ILE A 33 -2.24 -5.68 -5.67
CA ILE A 33 -2.40 -6.37 -6.97
C ILE A 33 -3.12 -5.47 -7.96
N PHE A 34 -4.19 -4.83 -7.53
CA PHE A 34 -4.97 -3.95 -8.38
C PHE A 34 -4.11 -2.82 -8.93
N GLY A 35 -3.38 -2.10 -8.07
CA GLY A 35 -2.49 -1.02 -8.49
C GLY A 35 -1.34 -1.49 -9.39
N SER A 36 -0.73 -2.62 -9.04
CA SER A 36 0.43 -3.17 -9.76
C SER A 36 0.10 -3.65 -11.17
N LEU A 37 -1.15 -4.02 -11.43
CA LEU A 37 -1.63 -4.49 -12.74
C LEU A 37 -2.33 -3.39 -13.55
N ALA A 38 -2.25 -2.13 -13.15
CA ALA A 38 -2.97 -1.02 -13.77
C ALA A 38 -2.79 -0.94 -15.29
N ALA A 39 -1.56 -1.05 -15.79
CA ALA A 39 -1.26 -1.00 -17.22
C ALA A 39 -1.87 -2.18 -18.00
N THR A 40 -1.98 -3.36 -17.38
CA THR A 40 -2.54 -4.56 -17.99
C THR A 40 -4.06 -4.57 -17.97
N ILE A 41 -4.66 -4.13 -16.86
CA ILE A 41 -6.11 -4.29 -16.61
C ILE A 41 -6.92 -3.10 -17.13
N SER A 42 -6.37 -1.88 -17.12
CA SER A 42 -7.13 -0.71 -17.55
C SER A 42 -7.74 -0.83 -18.96
N PRO A 43 -7.04 -1.32 -19.99
CA PRO A 43 -7.63 -1.49 -21.33
C PRO A 43 -8.67 -2.62 -21.41
N LEU A 44 -8.72 -3.50 -20.40
CA LEU A 44 -9.65 -4.62 -20.38
C LEU A 44 -11.00 -4.25 -19.74
N PHE A 45 -11.04 -3.26 -18.86
CA PHE A 45 -12.24 -2.90 -18.09
C PHE A 45 -12.82 -1.53 -18.46
N TYR A 46 -12.13 -0.73 -19.25
CA TYR A 46 -12.57 0.58 -19.70
C TYR A 46 -12.62 0.66 -21.22
N PRO A 47 -13.31 1.66 -21.81
CA PRO A 47 -13.42 1.80 -23.25
C PRO A 47 -12.05 1.78 -23.91
N PRO A 48 -11.80 0.85 -24.86
CA PRO A 48 -10.48 0.67 -25.48
C PRO A 48 -10.12 1.78 -26.46
N GLU A 49 -11.10 2.59 -26.88
CA GLU A 49 -10.93 3.67 -27.86
C GLU A 49 -10.04 4.80 -27.32
N ASN A 50 -9.95 4.95 -25.99
CA ASN A 50 -9.10 5.93 -25.34
C ASN A 50 -8.30 5.32 -24.19
N GLN A 51 -7.11 4.81 -24.50
CA GLN A 51 -6.25 4.16 -23.51
C GLN A 51 -5.82 5.08 -22.37
N THR A 52 -5.61 6.37 -22.64
CA THR A 52 -5.26 7.34 -21.58
C THR A 52 -6.44 7.55 -20.64
N PHE A 53 -7.65 7.69 -21.18
CA PHE A 53 -8.86 7.76 -20.34
C PHE A 53 -9.04 6.48 -19.54
N ALA A 54 -8.87 5.30 -20.16
CA ALA A 54 -8.97 4.01 -19.50
C ALA A 54 -7.99 3.91 -18.31
N TYR A 55 -6.76 4.34 -18.49
CA TYR A 55 -5.74 4.32 -17.45
C TYR A 55 -6.05 5.31 -16.32
N ILE A 56 -6.43 6.54 -16.65
CA ILE A 56 -6.82 7.55 -15.65
C ILE A 56 -8.07 7.10 -14.87
N ALA A 57 -9.08 6.58 -15.56
CA ALA A 57 -10.30 6.08 -14.93
C ALA A 57 -10.02 4.88 -14.01
N TYR A 58 -9.10 4.00 -14.40
CA TYR A 58 -8.64 2.90 -13.56
C TYR A 58 -7.93 3.40 -12.30
N LEU A 59 -7.02 4.36 -12.44
CA LEU A 59 -6.34 4.98 -11.30
C LEU A 59 -7.30 5.76 -10.40
N ALA A 60 -8.31 6.44 -10.97
CA ALA A 60 -9.36 7.08 -10.21
C ALA A 60 -10.17 6.04 -9.41
N THR A 61 -10.50 4.90 -10.02
CA THR A 61 -11.15 3.77 -9.33
C THR A 61 -10.27 3.21 -8.20
N PHE A 62 -8.96 3.15 -8.40
CA PHE A 62 -8.01 2.82 -7.33
C PHE A 62 -8.05 3.85 -6.20
N ALA A 63 -8.07 5.15 -6.53
CA ALA A 63 -8.13 6.24 -5.57
C ALA A 63 -9.42 6.23 -4.74
N VAL A 64 -10.57 5.83 -5.30
CA VAL A 64 -11.82 5.69 -4.55
C VAL A 64 -11.66 4.73 -3.37
N GLY A 65 -10.88 3.66 -3.53
CA GLY A 65 -10.55 2.75 -2.43
C GLY A 65 -9.87 3.45 -1.24
N PHE A 66 -9.16 4.54 -1.43
CA PHE A 66 -8.59 5.35 -0.34
C PHE A 66 -9.62 6.31 0.25
N ILE A 67 -10.45 6.95 -0.59
CA ILE A 67 -11.44 7.96 -0.18
C ILE A 67 -12.48 7.35 0.76
N VAL A 68 -12.84 6.09 0.55
CA VAL A 68 -13.87 5.41 1.38
C VAL A 68 -13.31 4.80 2.68
N ARG A 69 -11.99 4.73 2.87
CA ARG A 69 -11.36 4.16 4.09
C ARG A 69 -11.82 4.81 5.40
N PRO A 70 -11.92 6.15 5.52
CA PRO A 70 -12.41 6.76 6.76
C PRO A 70 -13.81 6.27 7.14
N PHE A 71 -14.69 6.07 6.19
CA PHE A 71 -16.02 5.53 6.44
C PHE A 71 -15.96 4.06 6.89
N GLY A 72 -15.06 3.27 6.28
CA GLY A 72 -14.78 1.92 6.71
C GLY A 72 -14.24 1.86 8.14
N ALA A 73 -13.31 2.74 8.49
CA ALA A 73 -12.78 2.84 9.85
C ALA A 73 -13.87 3.15 10.88
N LEU A 74 -14.79 4.06 10.56
CA LEU A 74 -15.92 4.39 11.42
C LEU A 74 -16.88 3.20 11.56
N PHE A 75 -17.24 2.55 10.47
CA PHE A 75 -18.20 1.45 10.46
C PHE A 75 -17.65 0.20 11.17
N PHE A 76 -16.49 -0.28 10.76
CA PHE A 76 -15.89 -1.49 11.34
C PHE A 76 -15.26 -1.23 12.70
N GLY A 77 -14.79 -0.01 12.97
CA GLY A 77 -14.37 0.42 14.31
C GLY A 77 -15.53 0.27 15.30
N ARG A 78 -16.73 0.75 14.94
CA ARG A 78 -17.92 0.55 15.77
C ARG A 78 -18.25 -0.92 16.00
N ILE A 79 -18.16 -1.77 14.98
CA ILE A 79 -18.35 -3.22 15.13
C ILE A 79 -17.32 -3.79 16.11
N GLY A 80 -16.05 -3.40 15.98
CA GLY A 80 -14.98 -3.83 16.87
C GLY A 80 -15.19 -3.41 18.31
N ASP A 81 -15.76 -2.22 18.57
CA ASP A 81 -16.04 -1.72 19.91
C ASP A 81 -17.30 -2.37 20.53
N LEU A 82 -18.29 -2.75 19.73
CA LEU A 82 -19.53 -3.34 20.21
C LEU A 82 -19.49 -4.87 20.32
N VAL A 83 -18.88 -5.53 19.33
CA VAL A 83 -18.94 -7.00 19.19
C VAL A 83 -17.61 -7.65 19.57
N GLY A 84 -16.50 -6.99 19.27
CA GLY A 84 -15.13 -7.46 19.52
C GLY A 84 -14.22 -7.29 18.30
N ARG A 85 -12.93 -7.11 18.58
CA ARG A 85 -11.90 -6.88 17.53
C ARG A 85 -11.77 -8.06 16.59
N LYS A 86 -11.76 -9.28 17.14
CA LYS A 86 -11.67 -10.52 16.36
C LYS A 86 -12.79 -10.63 15.33
N TYR A 87 -14.02 -10.32 15.72
CA TYR A 87 -15.18 -10.42 14.83
C TYR A 87 -15.10 -9.40 13.69
N ALA A 88 -14.74 -8.16 13.99
CA ALA A 88 -14.53 -7.12 12.99
C ALA A 88 -13.49 -7.56 11.94
N PHE A 89 -12.36 -8.13 12.37
CA PHE A 89 -11.32 -8.65 11.48
C PHE A 89 -11.79 -9.80 10.58
N LEU A 90 -12.62 -10.69 11.09
CA LEU A 90 -13.16 -11.78 10.26
C LEU A 90 -14.04 -11.24 9.14
N VAL A 91 -14.88 -10.28 9.44
CA VAL A 91 -15.80 -9.68 8.46
C VAL A 91 -15.03 -8.87 7.41
N THR A 92 -14.08 -8.03 7.82
CA THR A 92 -13.26 -7.23 6.89
C THR A 92 -12.42 -8.11 5.98
N LEU A 93 -11.80 -9.17 6.50
CA LEU A 93 -11.05 -10.15 5.73
C LEU A 93 -11.89 -10.82 4.64
N LEU A 94 -13.08 -11.28 4.99
CA LEU A 94 -13.98 -11.97 4.05
C LEU A 94 -14.46 -11.01 2.95
N ILE A 95 -14.76 -9.76 3.31
CA ILE A 95 -15.15 -8.73 2.33
C ILE A 95 -13.96 -8.43 1.41
N MET A 96 -12.78 -8.17 1.97
CA MET A 96 -11.59 -7.80 1.20
C MET A 96 -11.18 -8.90 0.22
N GLY A 97 -10.95 -10.09 0.72
CA GLY A 97 -10.48 -11.19 -0.10
C GLY A 97 -11.55 -11.74 -1.04
N GLY A 98 -12.82 -11.77 -0.61
CA GLY A 98 -13.94 -12.13 -1.48
C GLY A 98 -14.09 -11.14 -2.64
N ALA A 99 -14.03 -9.84 -2.35
CA ALA A 99 -14.04 -8.79 -3.36
C ALA A 99 -12.85 -8.92 -4.34
N THR A 100 -11.66 -9.21 -3.82
CA THR A 100 -10.45 -9.44 -4.66
C THR A 100 -10.64 -10.64 -5.58
N ALA A 101 -11.11 -11.76 -5.04
CA ALA A 101 -11.37 -12.97 -5.84
C ALA A 101 -12.40 -12.73 -6.95
N VAL A 102 -13.45 -11.96 -6.68
CA VAL A 102 -14.46 -11.61 -7.67
C VAL A 102 -13.86 -10.85 -8.86
N ILE A 103 -12.86 -9.99 -8.67
CA ILE A 103 -12.16 -9.32 -9.78
C ILE A 103 -11.56 -10.37 -10.74
N GLY A 104 -11.00 -11.46 -10.21
CA GLY A 104 -10.44 -12.55 -11.01
C GLY A 104 -11.47 -13.25 -11.92
N PHE A 105 -12.75 -13.24 -11.56
CA PHE A 105 -13.84 -13.81 -12.37
C PHE A 105 -14.58 -12.77 -13.20
N LEU A 106 -14.33 -11.48 -12.98
CA LEU A 106 -15.12 -10.41 -13.59
C LEU A 106 -14.97 -10.41 -15.12
N PRO A 107 -16.10 -10.39 -15.88
CA PRO A 107 -16.07 -10.23 -17.34
C PRO A 107 -15.50 -8.86 -17.73
N THR A 108 -14.82 -8.81 -18.88
CA THR A 108 -14.18 -7.60 -19.40
C THR A 108 -15.20 -6.64 -20.04
N TYR A 109 -14.77 -5.41 -20.35
CA TYR A 109 -15.58 -4.42 -21.07
C TYR A 109 -16.09 -4.96 -22.41
N ALA A 110 -15.28 -5.74 -23.12
CA ALA A 110 -15.68 -6.37 -24.39
C ALA A 110 -16.86 -7.34 -24.25
N GLN A 111 -17.08 -7.90 -23.05
CA GLN A 111 -18.15 -8.89 -22.79
C GLN A 111 -19.41 -8.25 -22.23
N ILE A 112 -19.28 -7.29 -21.30
CA ILE A 112 -20.42 -6.70 -20.57
C ILE A 112 -20.50 -5.18 -20.66
N GLY A 113 -19.66 -4.55 -21.51
CA GLY A 113 -19.69 -3.10 -21.73
C GLY A 113 -19.50 -2.28 -20.46
N VAL A 114 -20.24 -1.21 -20.31
CA VAL A 114 -20.15 -0.24 -19.20
C VAL A 114 -20.39 -0.87 -17.83
N ALA A 115 -21.02 -2.03 -17.75
CA ALA A 115 -21.19 -2.74 -16.47
C ALA A 115 -19.86 -3.17 -15.86
N ALA A 116 -18.82 -3.46 -16.66
CA ALA A 116 -17.51 -3.88 -16.17
C ALA A 116 -16.85 -2.83 -15.27
N PRO A 117 -16.64 -1.57 -15.69
CA PRO A 117 -16.05 -0.55 -14.82
C PRO A 117 -16.93 -0.19 -13.62
N ILE A 118 -18.26 -0.24 -13.74
CA ILE A 118 -19.16 0.03 -12.62
C ILE A 118 -19.02 -1.05 -11.54
N ILE A 119 -19.03 -2.32 -11.91
CA ILE A 119 -18.85 -3.42 -10.96
C ILE A 119 -17.46 -3.32 -10.33
N LEU A 120 -16.43 -3.03 -11.12
CA LEU A 120 -15.06 -2.86 -10.63
C LEU A 120 -14.97 -1.73 -9.59
N LEU A 121 -15.63 -0.60 -9.84
CA LEU A 121 -15.73 0.52 -8.91
C LEU A 121 -16.42 0.11 -7.60
N LEU A 122 -17.56 -0.59 -7.67
CA LEU A 122 -18.28 -1.07 -6.49
C LEU A 122 -17.42 -2.03 -5.66
N ILE A 123 -16.71 -2.94 -6.32
CA ILE A 123 -15.76 -3.84 -5.66
C ILE A 123 -14.66 -3.02 -4.95
N ARG A 124 -14.12 -1.97 -5.58
CA ARG A 124 -13.11 -1.10 -4.96
C ARG A 124 -13.64 -0.32 -3.77
N VAL A 125 -14.89 0.11 -3.80
CA VAL A 125 -15.56 0.71 -2.62
C VAL A 125 -15.60 -0.30 -1.47
N LEU A 126 -16.03 -1.54 -1.72
CA LEU A 126 -16.07 -2.59 -0.69
C LEU A 126 -14.69 -2.89 -0.11
N GLN A 127 -13.67 -3.02 -0.96
CA GLN A 127 -12.29 -3.24 -0.53
C GLN A 127 -11.77 -2.06 0.31
N GLY A 128 -12.04 -0.82 -0.10
CA GLY A 128 -11.63 0.37 0.62
C GLY A 128 -12.28 0.46 2.01
N LEU A 129 -13.59 0.16 2.10
CA LEU A 129 -14.30 0.10 3.37
C LEU A 129 -13.70 -0.97 4.31
N ALA A 130 -13.47 -2.18 3.80
CA ALA A 130 -12.89 -3.27 4.59
C ALA A 130 -11.49 -2.90 5.12
N LEU A 131 -10.59 -2.45 4.25
CA LEU A 131 -9.22 -2.10 4.62
C LEU A 131 -9.17 -0.91 5.61
N GLY A 132 -10.12 0.03 5.52
CA GLY A 132 -10.23 1.14 6.47
C GLY A 132 -10.45 0.67 7.91
N GLY A 133 -11.24 -0.39 8.10
CA GLY A 133 -11.50 -0.96 9.43
C GLY A 133 -10.39 -1.86 9.95
N GLU A 134 -9.63 -2.49 9.07
CA GLU A 134 -8.65 -3.52 9.41
C GLU A 134 -7.36 -2.96 9.99
N TYR A 135 -6.71 -2.05 9.26
CA TYR A 135 -5.36 -1.60 9.62
C TYR A 135 -5.28 -0.96 11.01
N GLY A 136 -6.17 -0.03 11.29
CA GLY A 136 -6.26 0.60 12.63
C GLY A 136 -6.60 -0.42 13.71
N GLY A 137 -7.50 -1.35 13.40
CA GLY A 137 -7.88 -2.44 14.29
C GLY A 137 -6.72 -3.38 14.62
N ALA A 138 -5.91 -3.76 13.62
CA ALA A 138 -4.74 -4.63 13.83
C ALA A 138 -3.70 -3.97 14.73
N ALA A 139 -3.42 -2.67 14.54
CA ALA A 139 -2.51 -1.92 15.38
C ALA A 139 -3.02 -1.83 16.84
N VAL A 140 -4.31 -1.53 17.03
CA VAL A 140 -4.95 -1.50 18.35
C VAL A 140 -4.92 -2.89 18.99
N TYR A 141 -5.28 -3.94 18.25
CA TYR A 141 -5.27 -5.31 18.76
C TYR A 141 -3.89 -5.73 19.27
N VAL A 142 -2.81 -5.43 18.54
CA VAL A 142 -1.45 -5.69 19.00
C VAL A 142 -1.13 -4.83 20.24
N ALA A 143 -1.47 -3.53 20.20
CA ALA A 143 -1.21 -2.61 21.31
C ALA A 143 -1.90 -3.02 22.62
N GLU A 144 -3.05 -3.69 22.54
CA GLU A 144 -3.82 -4.21 23.68
C GLU A 144 -3.26 -5.52 24.27
N HIS A 145 -2.37 -6.22 23.53
CA HIS A 145 -1.77 -7.48 23.95
C HIS A 145 -0.31 -7.34 24.44
N VAL A 146 0.28 -6.15 24.32
CA VAL A 146 1.70 -5.93 24.61
C VAL A 146 1.88 -4.98 25.78
N PRO A 147 3.03 -5.04 26.50
CA PRO A 147 3.33 -4.12 27.59
C PRO A 147 3.39 -2.66 27.13
N ASP A 148 2.98 -1.73 27.97
CA ASP A 148 2.87 -0.30 27.70
C ASP A 148 4.20 0.34 27.32
N ASP A 149 5.30 -0.12 27.93
CA ASP A 149 6.68 0.36 27.73
C ASP A 149 7.31 -0.09 26.41
N ARG A 150 6.67 -1.00 25.66
CA ARG A 150 7.19 -1.57 24.40
C ARG A 150 6.18 -1.58 23.25
N ARG A 151 5.13 -0.79 23.35
CA ARG A 151 4.07 -0.73 22.33
C ARG A 151 4.60 -0.32 20.98
N GLY A 152 5.50 0.67 20.89
CA GLY A 152 6.09 1.12 19.64
C GLY A 152 6.88 0.02 18.95
N PHE A 153 7.72 -0.69 19.71
CA PHE A 153 8.47 -1.83 19.17
C PHE A 153 7.57 -2.92 18.59
N TYR A 154 6.56 -3.35 19.31
CA TYR A 154 5.70 -4.46 18.86
C TYR A 154 4.72 -4.05 17.76
N THR A 155 4.17 -2.84 17.79
CA THR A 155 3.26 -2.37 16.74
C THR A 155 3.98 -2.06 15.43
N SER A 156 5.29 -1.78 15.45
CA SER A 156 6.09 -1.54 14.24
C SER A 156 6.12 -2.73 13.28
N PHE A 157 5.92 -3.95 13.78
CA PHE A 157 5.82 -5.15 12.93
C PHE A 157 4.57 -5.13 12.04
N ILE A 158 3.50 -4.44 12.44
CA ILE A 158 2.32 -4.25 11.59
C ILE A 158 2.66 -3.33 10.41
N GLN A 159 3.52 -2.32 10.63
CA GLN A 159 3.91 -1.39 9.57
C GLN A 159 4.70 -2.07 8.44
N ILE A 160 5.52 -3.09 8.78
CA ILE A 160 6.26 -3.89 7.80
C ILE A 160 5.32 -4.64 6.86
N THR A 161 4.11 -4.99 7.31
CA THR A 161 3.17 -5.82 6.54
C THR A 161 2.75 -5.18 5.22
N ALA A 162 2.64 -3.85 5.16
CA ALA A 162 2.32 -3.13 3.93
C ALA A 162 3.40 -3.35 2.86
N THR A 163 4.66 -3.23 3.25
CA THR A 163 5.80 -3.47 2.34
C THR A 163 5.88 -4.94 1.92
N LEU A 164 5.70 -5.87 2.87
CA LEU A 164 5.67 -7.31 2.55
C LEU A 164 4.49 -7.68 1.64
N GLY A 165 3.33 -7.06 1.80
CA GLY A 165 2.18 -7.25 0.92
C GLY A 165 2.47 -6.81 -0.51
N LEU A 166 3.16 -5.67 -0.69
CA LEU A 166 3.61 -5.22 -1.99
C LEU A 166 4.61 -6.21 -2.61
N PHE A 167 5.62 -6.66 -1.86
CA PHE A 167 6.57 -7.67 -2.34
C PHE A 167 5.87 -8.95 -2.77
N LEU A 168 4.95 -9.44 -1.96
CA LEU A 168 4.21 -10.66 -2.27
C LEU A 168 3.39 -10.49 -3.56
N SER A 169 2.74 -9.33 -3.75
CA SER A 169 1.98 -9.05 -4.96
C SER A 169 2.86 -9.01 -6.20
N LEU A 170 4.00 -8.33 -6.13
CA LEU A 170 4.97 -8.24 -7.23
C LEU A 170 5.61 -9.60 -7.52
N ALA A 171 5.98 -10.37 -6.49
CA ALA A 171 6.55 -11.70 -6.67
C ALA A 171 5.58 -12.65 -7.39
N VAL A 172 4.31 -12.67 -6.98
CA VAL A 172 3.27 -13.48 -7.63
C VAL A 172 3.09 -13.05 -9.10
N ILE A 173 2.98 -11.76 -9.36
CA ILE A 173 2.85 -11.23 -10.73
C ILE A 173 4.06 -11.63 -11.58
N LEU A 174 5.28 -11.43 -11.09
CA LEU A 174 6.51 -11.76 -11.80
C LEU A 174 6.64 -13.26 -12.08
N ILE A 175 6.30 -14.12 -11.10
CA ILE A 175 6.31 -15.57 -11.31
C ILE A 175 5.36 -15.95 -12.45
N ILE A 176 4.15 -15.42 -12.46
CA ILE A 176 3.17 -15.73 -13.50
C ILE A 176 3.63 -15.19 -14.86
N GLN A 177 4.14 -13.96 -14.91
CA GLN A 177 4.67 -13.37 -16.15
C GLN A 177 5.83 -14.17 -16.75
N ASN A 178 6.66 -14.80 -15.91
CA ASN A 178 7.77 -15.64 -16.38
C ASN A 178 7.35 -17.03 -16.86
N THR A 179 6.10 -17.46 -16.53
CA THR A 179 5.59 -18.79 -16.92
C THR A 179 4.74 -18.76 -18.19
N MET A 180 4.40 -17.59 -18.71
CA MET A 180 3.54 -17.44 -19.89
C MET A 180 3.96 -16.24 -20.75
N SER A 181 3.48 -16.21 -22.02
CA SER A 181 3.75 -15.08 -22.91
C SER A 181 3.01 -13.80 -22.46
N ALA A 182 3.50 -12.63 -22.88
CA ALA A 182 2.86 -11.36 -22.58
C ALA A 182 1.41 -11.28 -23.08
N GLU A 183 1.09 -11.93 -24.22
CA GLU A 183 -0.25 -12.00 -24.78
C GLU A 183 -1.18 -12.89 -23.95
N GLN A 184 -0.68 -14.04 -23.48
CA GLN A 184 -1.40 -14.91 -22.54
C GLN A 184 -1.65 -14.21 -21.23
N PHE A 185 -0.64 -13.51 -20.68
CA PHE A 185 -0.78 -12.76 -19.47
C PHE A 185 -1.83 -11.65 -19.60
N ALA A 186 -1.82 -10.89 -20.70
CA ALA A 186 -2.78 -9.84 -20.98
C ALA A 186 -4.19 -10.35 -21.34
N GLY A 187 -4.40 -11.66 -21.50
CA GLY A 187 -5.69 -12.25 -21.88
C GLY A 187 -6.09 -11.99 -23.34
N LYS A 188 -5.09 -11.79 -24.21
CA LYS A 188 -5.28 -11.61 -25.67
C LYS A 188 -5.17 -12.93 -26.44
N ALA A 189 -4.62 -13.96 -25.83
CA ALA A 189 -4.56 -15.32 -26.35
C ALA A 189 -5.70 -16.18 -25.79
N GLU A 190 -5.93 -17.35 -26.40
CA GLU A 190 -6.92 -18.32 -25.88
C GLU A 190 -6.60 -18.75 -24.45
N GLY A 191 -7.62 -18.84 -23.61
CA GLY A 191 -7.53 -19.30 -22.21
C GLY A 191 -7.87 -18.21 -21.20
N ILE A 192 -7.63 -18.55 -19.93
CA ILE A 192 -7.81 -17.62 -18.81
C ILE A 192 -6.64 -16.63 -18.83
N GLY A 193 -6.91 -15.35 -19.04
CA GLY A 193 -5.85 -14.33 -19.00
C GLY A 193 -5.05 -14.42 -17.69
N GLY A 194 -3.72 -14.47 -17.81
CA GLY A 194 -2.80 -14.66 -16.68
C GLY A 194 -2.94 -13.60 -15.59
N TRP A 195 -3.37 -12.39 -15.94
CA TRP A 195 -3.66 -11.31 -15.00
C TRP A 195 -4.73 -11.66 -13.95
N ARG A 196 -5.59 -12.65 -14.22
CA ARG A 196 -6.63 -13.12 -13.29
C ARG A 196 -6.05 -13.94 -12.15
N ILE A 197 -4.96 -14.68 -12.40
CA ILE A 197 -4.38 -15.63 -11.44
C ILE A 197 -3.98 -14.95 -10.12
N PRO A 198 -3.32 -13.78 -10.09
CA PRO A 198 -3.02 -13.09 -8.83
C PRO A 198 -4.27 -12.82 -7.97
N PHE A 199 -5.38 -12.46 -8.59
CA PHE A 199 -6.66 -12.24 -7.87
C PHE A 199 -7.26 -13.55 -7.36
N LEU A 200 -7.14 -14.63 -8.12
CA LEU A 200 -7.66 -15.95 -7.70
C LEU A 200 -6.83 -16.58 -6.59
N ILE A 201 -5.53 -16.29 -6.51
CA ILE A 201 -4.66 -16.71 -5.40
C ILE A 201 -5.16 -16.14 -4.06
N SER A 202 -5.83 -14.99 -4.06
CA SER A 202 -6.46 -14.42 -2.87
C SER A 202 -7.41 -15.40 -2.17
N ILE A 203 -8.07 -16.29 -2.89
CA ILE A 203 -8.95 -17.32 -2.29
C ILE A 203 -8.16 -18.19 -1.31
N VAL A 204 -6.96 -18.62 -1.72
CA VAL A 204 -6.08 -19.45 -0.88
C VAL A 204 -5.54 -18.62 0.29
N LEU A 205 -5.07 -17.41 0.02
CA LEU A 205 -4.52 -16.51 1.04
C LEU A 205 -5.56 -16.14 2.10
N VAL A 206 -6.79 -15.84 1.67
CA VAL A 206 -7.93 -15.60 2.58
C VAL A 206 -8.24 -16.82 3.41
N GLY A 207 -8.22 -18.03 2.81
CA GLY A 207 -8.41 -19.28 3.55
C GLY A 207 -7.36 -19.45 4.66
N VAL A 208 -6.09 -19.18 4.37
CA VAL A 208 -5.00 -19.20 5.35
C VAL A 208 -5.22 -18.15 6.45
N SER A 209 -5.55 -16.91 6.07
CA SER A 209 -5.79 -15.84 7.03
C SER A 209 -7.02 -16.14 7.90
N LEU A 210 -8.10 -16.63 7.31
CA LEU A 210 -9.30 -17.06 8.04
C LEU A 210 -8.98 -18.14 9.09
N TYR A 211 -8.21 -19.16 8.70
CA TYR A 211 -7.78 -20.20 9.62
C TYR A 211 -6.99 -19.63 10.81
N ILE A 212 -6.06 -18.71 10.55
CA ILE A 212 -5.27 -18.06 11.59
C ILE A 212 -6.19 -17.24 12.51
N ARG A 213 -7.08 -16.42 11.95
CA ARG A 213 -7.97 -15.51 12.73
C ARG A 213 -9.01 -16.26 13.56
N LEU A 214 -9.51 -17.38 13.08
CA LEU A 214 -10.42 -18.22 13.88
C LEU A 214 -9.76 -18.73 15.17
N ARG A 215 -8.44 -18.92 15.15
CA ARG A 215 -7.64 -19.35 16.32
C ARG A 215 -7.17 -18.20 17.22
N MET A 216 -7.31 -16.94 16.79
CA MET A 216 -7.01 -15.77 17.63
C MET A 216 -8.01 -15.67 18.77
N LYS A 217 -7.54 -15.20 19.92
CA LYS A 217 -8.38 -14.85 21.07
C LYS A 217 -8.80 -13.39 20.98
N GLU A 218 -9.87 -13.03 21.65
CA GLU A 218 -10.27 -11.63 21.80
C GLU A 218 -9.26 -10.86 22.66
N SER A 219 -9.27 -9.53 22.54
CA SER A 219 -8.39 -8.66 23.31
C SER A 219 -8.67 -8.75 24.82
N PRO A 220 -7.63 -8.92 25.66
CA PRO A 220 -7.81 -8.94 27.12
C PRO A 220 -8.43 -7.66 27.67
N ILE A 221 -8.06 -6.50 27.11
CA ILE A 221 -8.60 -5.19 27.51
C ILE A 221 -10.08 -5.11 27.12
N PHE A 222 -10.44 -5.57 25.93
CA PHE A 222 -11.85 -5.60 25.50
C PHE A 222 -12.69 -6.53 26.40
N GLU A 223 -12.18 -7.72 26.75
CA GLU A 223 -12.87 -8.63 27.67
C GLU A 223 -13.08 -8.00 29.05
N GLN A 224 -12.11 -7.27 29.58
CA GLN A 224 -12.23 -6.54 30.84
C GLN A 224 -13.29 -5.43 30.78
N ILE A 225 -13.28 -4.61 29.72
CA ILE A 225 -14.28 -3.54 29.51
C ILE A 225 -15.69 -4.14 29.38
N LYS A 226 -15.82 -5.24 28.66
CA LYS A 226 -17.10 -5.93 28.46
C LYS A 226 -17.61 -6.53 29.78
N SER A 227 -16.75 -7.17 30.56
CA SER A 227 -17.13 -7.77 31.86
C SER A 227 -17.48 -6.72 32.91
N SER A 228 -16.89 -5.52 32.85
CA SER A 228 -17.20 -4.41 33.74
C SER A 228 -18.47 -3.63 33.33
N GLY A 229 -19.09 -3.96 32.19
CA GLY A 229 -20.28 -3.26 31.69
C GLY A 229 -20.01 -1.82 31.20
N MET A 230 -18.74 -1.41 31.03
CA MET A 230 -18.33 -0.07 30.61
C MET A 230 -18.24 0.09 29.08
N THR A 231 -18.91 -0.77 28.32
CA THR A 231 -18.97 -0.63 26.84
C THR A 231 -19.84 0.57 26.47
N SER A 232 -19.38 1.39 25.53
CA SER A 232 -20.19 2.50 25.00
C SER A 232 -21.33 1.98 24.14
N ALA A 233 -22.55 2.48 24.39
CA ALA A 233 -23.71 2.13 23.55
C ALA A 233 -23.63 2.74 22.14
N ASN A 234 -23.01 3.92 22.00
CA ASN A 234 -22.83 4.64 20.75
C ASN A 234 -21.45 5.27 20.61
N PRO A 235 -20.39 4.48 20.32
CA PRO A 235 -19.00 4.97 20.30
C PRO A 235 -18.77 6.15 19.34
N LEU A 236 -19.43 6.16 18.18
CA LEU A 236 -19.31 7.24 17.19
C LEU A 236 -19.90 8.55 17.71
N ILE A 237 -21.11 8.52 18.29
CA ILE A 237 -21.73 9.72 18.86
C ILE A 237 -20.83 10.23 19.96
N GLU A 238 -20.33 9.37 20.82
CA GLU A 238 -19.45 9.75 21.94
C GLU A 238 -18.11 10.36 21.46
N ALA A 239 -17.53 9.83 20.38
CA ALA A 239 -16.28 10.34 19.80
C ALA A 239 -16.44 11.71 19.14
N PHE A 240 -17.59 11.98 18.46
CA PHE A 240 -17.75 13.16 17.61
C PHE A 240 -18.63 14.25 18.21
N THR A 241 -19.45 13.98 19.22
CA THR A 241 -20.32 14.99 19.85
C THR A 241 -19.75 15.58 21.12
N LYS A 242 -18.93 14.82 21.88
CA LYS A 242 -18.26 15.35 23.06
C LYS A 242 -16.98 16.08 22.66
N TRP A 243 -16.91 17.38 22.96
CA TRP A 243 -15.77 18.24 22.55
C TRP A 243 -14.41 17.69 22.95
N ASP A 244 -14.27 17.16 24.16
CA ASP A 244 -13.00 16.60 24.65
C ASP A 244 -12.54 15.42 23.78
N ASN A 245 -13.45 14.54 23.37
CA ASN A 245 -13.16 13.42 22.49
C ASN A 245 -12.89 13.89 21.05
N LEU A 246 -13.73 14.79 20.52
CA LEU A 246 -13.56 15.35 19.19
C LEU A 246 -12.21 16.08 19.04
N LYS A 247 -11.80 16.82 20.06
CA LYS A 247 -10.49 17.47 20.09
C LYS A 247 -9.34 16.45 19.94
N ILE A 248 -9.42 15.31 20.63
CA ILE A 248 -8.42 14.23 20.51
C ILE A 248 -8.43 13.64 19.11
N VAL A 249 -9.61 13.38 18.54
CA VAL A 249 -9.75 12.89 17.15
C VAL A 249 -9.11 13.86 16.16
N LEU A 250 -9.39 15.17 16.27
CA LEU A 250 -8.83 16.18 15.37
C LEU A 250 -7.32 16.32 15.53
N ILE A 251 -6.79 16.32 16.75
CA ILE A 251 -5.34 16.37 17.01
C ILE A 251 -4.65 15.12 16.43
N SER A 252 -5.24 13.94 16.60
CA SER A 252 -4.69 12.70 16.05
C SER A 252 -4.71 12.70 14.53
N LEU A 253 -5.82 13.13 13.93
CA LEU A 253 -5.99 13.16 12.47
C LEU A 253 -5.06 14.18 11.80
N LEU A 254 -5.08 15.43 12.27
CA LEU A 254 -4.35 16.52 11.64
C LEU A 254 -2.90 16.62 12.12
N GLY A 255 -2.64 16.30 13.40
CA GLY A 255 -1.33 16.44 14.00
C GLY A 255 -0.40 15.24 13.80
N ALA A 256 -0.95 14.02 13.69
CA ALA A 256 -0.15 12.81 13.52
C ALA A 256 -0.39 12.16 12.16
N THR A 257 -1.63 11.78 11.84
CA THR A 257 -1.94 10.94 10.68
C THR A 257 -1.76 11.68 9.34
N ALA A 258 -2.11 12.96 9.26
CA ALA A 258 -1.99 13.72 8.01
C ALA A 258 -0.52 13.85 7.56
N GLY A 259 0.38 14.18 8.49
CA GLY A 259 1.82 14.25 8.21
C GLY A 259 2.39 12.91 7.77
N GLN A 260 2.04 11.84 8.49
CA GLN A 260 2.43 10.48 8.14
C GLN A 260 1.97 10.09 6.73
N GLY A 261 0.71 10.34 6.39
CA GLY A 261 0.17 10.03 5.07
C GLY A 261 0.95 10.72 3.94
N VAL A 262 1.21 12.02 4.08
CA VAL A 262 1.99 12.78 3.08
C VAL A 262 3.40 12.24 2.94
N VAL A 263 4.12 12.05 4.05
CA VAL A 263 5.50 11.56 4.02
C VAL A 263 5.57 10.15 3.41
N TRP A 264 4.65 9.27 3.80
CA TRP A 264 4.63 7.88 3.34
C TRP A 264 4.37 7.78 1.82
N TYR A 265 3.32 8.44 1.32
CA TYR A 265 2.97 8.38 -0.11
C TYR A 265 3.98 9.12 -0.98
N THR A 266 4.55 10.23 -0.52
CA THR A 266 5.60 10.94 -1.25
C THR A 266 6.89 10.13 -1.33
N GLY A 267 7.31 9.52 -0.23
CA GLY A 267 8.57 8.76 -0.18
C GLY A 267 8.54 7.44 -0.94
N GLN A 268 7.36 6.87 -1.22
CA GLN A 268 7.23 5.57 -1.88
C GLN A 268 6.54 5.68 -3.25
N PHE A 269 5.27 6.06 -3.29
CA PHE A 269 4.50 6.07 -4.55
C PHE A 269 4.90 7.21 -5.47
N TYR A 270 5.06 8.41 -4.94
CA TYR A 270 5.48 9.52 -5.78
C TYR A 270 6.93 9.33 -6.28
N ALA A 271 7.80 8.71 -5.49
CA ALA A 271 9.15 8.35 -5.94
C ALA A 271 9.11 7.39 -7.14
N LEU A 272 8.25 6.36 -7.09
CA LEU A 272 8.05 5.45 -8.22
C LEU A 272 7.49 6.18 -9.45
N PHE A 273 6.44 6.97 -9.26
CA PHE A 273 5.86 7.78 -10.32
C PHE A 273 6.89 8.75 -10.94
N TYR A 274 7.70 9.40 -10.11
CA TYR A 274 8.74 10.32 -10.55
C TYR A 274 9.79 9.62 -11.40
N LEU A 275 10.26 8.45 -10.98
CA LEU A 275 11.20 7.64 -11.76
C LEU A 275 10.63 7.25 -13.12
N GLN A 276 9.39 6.74 -13.16
CA GLN A 276 8.78 6.23 -14.38
C GLN A 276 8.31 7.34 -15.31
N SER A 277 7.57 8.32 -14.80
CA SER A 277 6.85 9.30 -15.62
C SER A 277 7.60 10.60 -15.84
N ILE A 278 8.46 11.01 -14.90
CA ILE A 278 9.20 12.26 -14.98
C ILE A 278 10.62 12.02 -15.51
N LEU A 279 11.32 11.03 -14.93
CA LEU A 279 12.70 10.71 -15.35
C LEU A 279 12.76 9.74 -16.52
N ASN A 280 11.62 9.20 -16.96
CA ASN A 280 11.52 8.20 -18.03
C ASN A 280 12.41 6.96 -17.81
N VAL A 281 12.57 6.56 -16.53
CA VAL A 281 13.25 5.31 -16.18
C VAL A 281 12.36 4.13 -16.59
N ASN A 282 12.96 3.10 -17.17
CA ASN A 282 12.23 1.88 -17.52
C ASN A 282 11.41 1.37 -16.32
N ALA A 283 10.15 1.02 -16.55
CA ALA A 283 9.21 0.66 -15.49
C ALA A 283 9.69 -0.50 -14.61
N THR A 284 10.28 -1.54 -15.22
CA THR A 284 10.83 -2.69 -14.49
C THR A 284 12.01 -2.28 -13.62
N SER A 285 12.93 -1.47 -14.17
CA SER A 285 14.08 -0.94 -13.43
C SER A 285 13.65 -0.05 -12.26
N ALA A 286 12.66 0.83 -12.47
CA ALA A 286 12.10 1.68 -11.42
C ALA A 286 11.45 0.86 -10.30
N ASN A 287 10.71 -0.20 -10.64
CA ASN A 287 10.11 -1.09 -9.66
C ASN A 287 11.18 -1.78 -8.79
N TYR A 288 12.27 -2.28 -9.40
CA TYR A 288 13.38 -2.87 -8.64
C TYR A 288 14.08 -1.85 -7.74
N ILE A 289 14.32 -0.63 -8.24
CA ILE A 289 14.95 0.45 -7.45
C ILE A 289 14.13 0.73 -6.19
N VAL A 290 12.83 0.95 -6.35
CA VAL A 290 11.94 1.23 -5.22
C VAL A 290 11.83 0.01 -4.29
N ALA A 291 11.65 -1.20 -4.84
CA ALA A 291 11.54 -2.41 -4.05
C ALA A 291 12.78 -2.66 -3.17
N ILE A 292 13.99 -2.52 -3.73
CA ILE A 292 15.24 -2.70 -2.98
C ILE A 292 15.38 -1.61 -1.91
N ALA A 293 15.07 -0.35 -2.25
CA ALA A 293 15.12 0.74 -1.27
C ALA A 293 14.17 0.51 -0.08
N LEU A 294 12.94 0.03 -0.35
CA LEU A 294 11.98 -0.32 0.68
C LEU A 294 12.43 -1.51 1.53
N LEU A 295 13.01 -2.53 0.90
CA LEU A 295 13.55 -3.68 1.61
C LEU A 295 14.65 -3.25 2.60
N LEU A 296 15.55 -2.36 2.18
CA LEU A 296 16.60 -1.80 3.03
C LEU A 296 16.02 -0.92 4.16
N ALA A 297 14.92 -0.22 3.92
CA ALA A 297 14.27 0.61 4.93
C ALA A 297 13.45 -0.20 5.95
N MET A 298 13.06 -1.44 5.63
CA MET A 298 12.17 -2.25 6.47
C MET A 298 12.65 -2.43 7.92
N PRO A 299 13.93 -2.73 8.21
CA PRO A 299 14.42 -2.85 9.58
C PRO A 299 14.30 -1.55 10.40
N LEU A 300 14.28 -0.41 9.71
CA LEU A 300 14.19 0.90 10.37
C LEU A 300 12.82 1.13 11.02
N PHE A 301 11.74 0.52 10.52
CA PHE A 301 10.44 0.56 11.20
C PHE A 301 10.56 0.00 12.63
N VAL A 302 11.25 -1.13 12.78
CA VAL A 302 11.45 -1.76 14.09
C VAL A 302 12.39 -0.91 14.96
N PHE A 303 13.45 -0.38 14.37
CA PHE A 303 14.40 0.50 15.08
C PHE A 303 13.69 1.75 15.62
N PHE A 304 12.93 2.48 14.78
CA PHE A 304 12.22 3.68 15.23
C PHE A 304 11.04 3.36 16.15
N GLY A 305 10.38 2.22 15.96
CA GLY A 305 9.38 1.72 16.89
C GLY A 305 9.98 1.53 18.29
N TRP A 306 11.12 0.85 18.39
CA TRP A 306 11.86 0.69 19.65
C TRP A 306 12.37 2.01 20.21
N LEU A 307 12.91 2.89 19.38
CA LEU A 307 13.38 4.20 19.81
C LEU A 307 12.25 5.07 20.35
N SER A 308 11.06 4.97 19.72
CA SER A 308 9.86 5.72 20.12
C SER A 308 9.37 5.39 21.53
N ASP A 309 9.58 4.16 21.98
CA ASP A 309 9.25 3.75 23.36
C ASP A 309 10.20 4.39 24.40
N ARG A 310 11.42 4.82 24.00
CA ARG A 310 12.42 5.43 24.89
C ARG A 310 12.37 6.95 24.95
N ILE A 311 12.28 7.60 23.79
CA ILE A 311 12.37 9.07 23.69
C ILE A 311 11.02 9.75 23.42
N GLY A 312 9.96 8.93 23.24
CA GLY A 312 8.61 9.41 22.97
C GLY A 312 8.32 9.54 21.47
N ARG A 313 7.10 9.16 21.08
CA ARG A 313 6.64 9.05 19.70
C ARG A 313 6.60 10.41 18.99
N LYS A 314 6.13 11.44 19.71
CA LYS A 314 5.94 12.80 19.17
C LYS A 314 7.22 13.36 18.52
N TRP A 315 8.37 13.21 19.17
CA TRP A 315 9.62 13.79 18.69
C TRP A 315 10.15 13.11 17.45
N ILE A 316 9.96 11.78 17.33
CA ILE A 316 10.38 11.02 16.15
C ILE A 316 9.50 11.40 14.96
N ILE A 317 8.18 11.44 15.12
CA ILE A 317 7.23 11.84 14.07
C ILE A 317 7.54 13.27 13.58
N LEU A 318 7.71 14.22 14.50
CA LEU A 318 8.04 15.59 14.14
C LEU A 318 9.38 15.69 13.40
N ALA A 319 10.41 14.97 13.86
CA ALA A 319 11.71 14.94 13.20
C ALA A 319 11.59 14.37 11.78
N GLY A 320 10.86 13.28 11.59
CA GLY A 320 10.60 12.70 10.27
C GLY A 320 9.87 13.67 9.33
N CYS A 321 8.84 14.35 9.81
CA CYS A 321 8.13 15.36 9.02
C CYS A 321 9.03 16.55 8.64
N VAL A 322 9.81 17.09 9.57
CA VAL A 322 10.74 18.20 9.30
C VAL A 322 11.81 17.81 8.30
N LEU A 323 12.42 16.63 8.48
CA LEU A 323 13.42 16.11 7.54
C LEU A 323 12.83 15.91 6.15
N ALA A 324 11.61 15.37 6.05
CA ALA A 324 10.91 15.21 4.77
C ALA A 324 10.71 16.57 4.07
N VAL A 325 10.18 17.58 4.77
CA VAL A 325 9.97 18.93 4.22
C VAL A 325 11.27 19.56 3.72
N CYS A 326 12.36 19.40 4.48
CA CYS A 326 13.64 20.00 4.14
C CYS A 326 14.37 19.26 3.00
N THR A 327 14.15 17.96 2.84
CA THR A 327 15.01 17.12 1.99
C THR A 327 14.34 16.61 0.71
N TYR A 328 13.00 16.53 0.62
CA TYR A 328 12.36 15.96 -0.57
C TYR A 328 12.75 16.71 -1.85
N MET A 329 12.68 18.03 -1.88
CA MET A 329 13.07 18.79 -3.09
C MET A 329 14.54 18.57 -3.49
N PRO A 330 15.53 18.67 -2.58
CA PRO A 330 16.90 18.29 -2.88
C PRO A 330 17.07 16.86 -3.37
N ILE A 331 16.36 15.88 -2.76
CA ILE A 331 16.46 14.48 -3.15
C ILE A 331 15.92 14.27 -4.57
N TYR A 332 14.75 14.83 -4.91
CA TYR A 332 14.20 14.71 -6.27
C TYR A 332 15.09 15.37 -7.33
N LYS A 333 15.72 16.51 -7.02
CA LYS A 333 16.74 17.10 -7.90
C LYS A 333 17.98 16.21 -8.04
N ALA A 334 18.43 15.59 -6.95
CA ALA A 334 19.53 14.64 -6.99
C ALA A 334 19.19 13.38 -7.79
N MET A 335 17.93 12.88 -7.70
CA MET A 335 17.46 11.76 -8.53
C MET A 335 17.49 12.12 -10.01
N GLN A 336 17.05 13.32 -10.38
CA GLN A 336 17.11 13.83 -11.76
C GLN A 336 18.55 13.89 -12.27
N SER A 337 19.45 14.47 -11.48
CA SER A 337 20.88 14.53 -11.82
C SER A 337 21.52 13.14 -11.93
N ALA A 338 21.20 12.23 -11.01
CA ALA A 338 21.73 10.87 -11.03
C ALA A 338 21.25 10.06 -12.24
N ALA A 339 20.00 10.23 -12.62
CA ALA A 339 19.42 9.57 -13.81
C ALA A 339 19.96 10.15 -15.13
N GLY A 340 20.66 11.30 -15.09
CA GLY A 340 21.10 11.99 -16.31
C GLY A 340 19.94 12.49 -17.16
N SER A 341 18.75 12.64 -16.59
CA SER A 341 17.54 13.02 -17.28
C SER A 341 17.47 14.53 -17.42
N ASN A 342 17.53 15.01 -18.64
CA ASN A 342 17.35 16.43 -19.01
C ASN A 342 15.90 16.71 -19.41
N VAL A 343 14.93 16.08 -18.75
CA VAL A 343 13.52 16.32 -19.03
C VAL A 343 13.17 17.76 -18.62
N VAL A 344 12.81 18.57 -19.62
CA VAL A 344 12.49 19.99 -19.44
C VAL A 344 10.97 20.20 -19.40
N THR A 345 10.25 19.40 -20.18
CA THR A 345 8.78 19.49 -20.31
C THR A 345 8.18 18.13 -20.60
N ALA A 346 6.88 17.95 -20.31
CA ALA A 346 6.09 16.85 -20.84
C ALA A 346 5.13 17.42 -21.90
N SER A 347 5.16 16.88 -23.14
CA SER A 347 4.15 17.24 -24.12
C SER A 347 2.99 16.27 -24.07
N SER A 348 1.79 16.81 -24.12
CA SER A 348 0.61 15.98 -24.39
C SER A 348 0.40 15.91 -25.90
N GLN A 349 0.51 14.75 -26.48
CA GLN A 349 0.12 14.51 -27.87
C GLN A 349 -1.22 13.80 -27.90
N LYS A 350 -2.18 14.40 -28.59
CA LYS A 350 -3.46 13.77 -28.89
C LYS A 350 -3.30 12.94 -30.17
N ASN A 351 -3.47 11.64 -30.07
CA ASN A 351 -3.48 10.79 -31.26
C ASN A 351 -4.70 11.18 -32.14
N PRO A 352 -4.49 11.61 -33.38
CA PRO A 352 -5.58 12.12 -34.22
C PRO A 352 -6.58 11.01 -34.63
N VAL A 353 -6.19 9.73 -34.52
CA VAL A 353 -7.03 8.58 -34.90
C VAL A 353 -7.81 8.06 -33.68
N THR A 354 -7.15 7.96 -32.52
CA THR A 354 -7.74 7.35 -31.31
C THR A 354 -8.22 8.37 -30.29
N GLY A 355 -7.88 9.65 -30.46
CA GLY A 355 -8.16 10.69 -29.48
C GLY A 355 -7.34 10.56 -28.18
N ALA A 356 -6.52 9.53 -28.04
CA ALA A 356 -5.71 9.28 -26.87
C ALA A 356 -4.68 10.39 -26.66
N ILE A 357 -4.58 10.88 -25.41
CA ILE A 357 -3.56 11.84 -25.01
C ILE A 357 -2.43 11.05 -24.36
N SER A 358 -1.26 11.01 -25.00
CA SER A 358 -0.04 10.46 -24.40
C SER A 358 0.79 11.60 -23.83
N LEU A 359 1.24 11.45 -22.59
CA LEU A 359 2.23 12.32 -21.98
C LEU A 359 3.61 11.77 -22.33
N THR A 360 4.32 12.45 -23.21
CA THR A 360 5.68 12.09 -23.60
C THR A 360 6.66 13.04 -22.92
N PRO A 361 7.55 12.57 -22.06
CA PRO A 361 8.60 13.40 -21.48
C PRO A 361 9.53 13.88 -22.59
N ARG A 362 9.89 15.16 -22.58
CA ARG A 362 10.76 15.79 -23.58
C ARG A 362 12.01 16.37 -22.93
N SER A 363 13.15 16.14 -23.54
CA SER A 363 14.45 16.65 -23.12
C SER A 363 14.97 17.70 -24.11
N ALA A 364 15.76 18.64 -23.64
CA ALA A 364 16.50 19.55 -24.49
C ALA A 364 17.73 18.83 -25.06
N ALA A 365 17.85 18.78 -26.39
CA ALA A 365 19.05 18.32 -27.07
C ALA A 365 20.17 19.39 -26.98
N PRO A 366 21.45 19.02 -27.20
CA PRO A 366 22.57 19.97 -27.15
C PRO A 366 22.47 21.15 -28.13
N ASP A 367 21.71 21.00 -29.18
CA ASP A 367 21.40 22.05 -30.18
C ASP A 367 20.22 22.95 -29.81
N GLY A 368 19.63 22.75 -28.63
CA GLY A 368 18.47 23.50 -28.15
C GLY A 368 17.12 23.00 -28.67
N SER A 369 17.07 21.98 -29.51
CA SER A 369 15.82 21.36 -29.95
C SER A 369 15.18 20.54 -28.84
N ILE A 370 13.85 20.45 -28.85
CA ILE A 370 13.10 19.64 -27.88
C ILE A 370 12.79 18.29 -28.51
N ILE A 371 13.41 17.23 -28.01
CA ILE A 371 13.26 15.85 -28.46
C ILE A 371 12.52 15.00 -27.44
N GLU A 372 12.02 13.84 -27.85
CA GLU A 372 11.54 12.83 -26.90
C GLU A 372 12.66 12.42 -25.95
N ALA A 373 12.38 12.43 -24.64
CA ALA A 373 13.37 12.01 -23.68
C ALA A 373 13.67 10.50 -23.85
N PRO A 374 14.93 10.10 -23.98
CA PRO A 374 15.27 8.69 -24.09
C PRO A 374 14.89 7.93 -22.83
N THR A 375 14.54 6.66 -22.96
CA THR A 375 14.32 5.79 -21.82
C THR A 375 15.63 5.58 -21.07
N VAL A 376 15.62 5.94 -19.79
CA VAL A 376 16.78 5.79 -18.90
C VAL A 376 16.75 4.41 -18.25
N LEU A 377 17.91 3.79 -18.07
CA LEU A 377 18.07 2.50 -17.40
C LEU A 377 17.17 1.40 -18.00
N ALA A 378 17.32 1.13 -19.30
CA ALA A 378 16.66 0.00 -19.94
C ALA A 378 16.94 -1.30 -19.17
N TYR A 379 15.90 -2.11 -18.97
CA TYR A 379 16.05 -3.37 -18.25
C TYR A 379 16.55 -4.45 -19.19
N THR A 380 17.76 -4.94 -18.97
CA THR A 380 18.40 -6.03 -19.71
C THR A 380 18.51 -7.32 -18.90
N GLY A 381 18.41 -7.19 -17.57
CA GLY A 381 18.49 -8.29 -16.62
C GLY A 381 18.74 -7.78 -15.21
N PHE A 382 18.42 -8.59 -14.20
CA PHE A 382 18.59 -8.19 -12.80
C PHE A 382 20.06 -8.01 -12.43
N GLY A 383 20.96 -8.86 -12.95
CA GLY A 383 22.41 -8.73 -12.74
C GLY A 383 22.98 -7.44 -13.31
N ASP A 384 22.61 -7.10 -14.56
CA ASP A 384 23.05 -5.89 -15.24
C ASP A 384 22.53 -4.62 -14.52
N LEU A 385 21.28 -4.69 -14.05
CA LEU A 385 20.68 -3.60 -13.30
C LEU A 385 21.50 -3.30 -12.02
N LEU A 386 21.84 -4.32 -11.24
CA LEU A 386 22.63 -4.16 -10.02
C LEU A 386 24.11 -3.81 -10.26
N ALA A 387 24.64 -4.11 -11.43
CA ALA A 387 26.01 -3.69 -11.82
C ALA A 387 26.08 -2.20 -12.15
N ASN A 388 24.95 -1.53 -12.40
CA ASN A 388 24.92 -0.13 -12.79
C ASN A 388 25.02 0.81 -11.55
N PRO A 389 26.07 1.65 -11.46
CA PRO A 389 26.25 2.55 -10.32
C PRO A 389 25.14 3.61 -10.18
N THR A 390 24.49 4.00 -11.28
CA THR A 390 23.36 4.93 -11.26
C THR A 390 22.16 4.34 -10.53
N VAL A 391 21.93 3.05 -10.68
CA VAL A 391 20.85 2.32 -9.98
C VAL A 391 21.06 2.40 -8.48
N TRP A 392 22.27 2.19 -7.99
CA TRP A 392 22.57 2.29 -6.54
C TRP A 392 22.44 3.71 -6.00
N LYS A 393 22.79 4.73 -6.80
CA LYS A 393 22.53 6.14 -6.42
C LYS A 393 21.04 6.40 -6.26
N LEU A 394 20.23 5.93 -7.19
CA LEU A 394 18.77 6.07 -7.12
C LEU A 394 18.16 5.26 -5.96
N ILE A 395 18.63 4.02 -5.75
CA ILE A 395 18.24 3.21 -4.58
C ILE A 395 18.54 3.95 -3.28
N LEU A 396 19.74 4.53 -3.13
CA LEU A 396 20.11 5.29 -1.94
C LEU A 396 19.23 6.51 -1.73
N LEU A 397 18.91 7.26 -2.80
CA LEU A 397 18.07 8.45 -2.72
C LEU A 397 16.61 8.09 -2.35
N VAL A 398 16.09 7.01 -2.87
CA VAL A 398 14.76 6.49 -2.47
C VAL A 398 14.80 5.92 -1.06
N PHE A 399 15.88 5.22 -0.68
CA PHE A 399 16.07 4.73 0.68
C PHE A 399 16.09 5.84 1.73
N VAL A 400 16.76 6.97 1.45
CA VAL A 400 16.77 8.14 2.36
C VAL A 400 15.34 8.69 2.54
N GLN A 401 14.51 8.71 1.48
CA GLN A 401 13.09 9.03 1.63
C GLN A 401 12.37 8.00 2.48
N GLY A 402 12.62 6.71 2.24
CA GLY A 402 12.12 5.61 3.05
C GLY A 402 12.51 5.73 4.53
N PHE A 403 13.70 6.25 4.82
CA PHE A 403 14.13 6.49 6.20
C PHE A 403 13.20 7.46 6.92
N TRP A 404 12.80 8.58 6.30
CA TRP A 404 11.83 9.51 6.89
C TRP A 404 10.45 8.87 7.06
N VAL A 405 10.04 8.04 6.11
CA VAL A 405 8.80 7.27 6.17
C VAL A 405 8.76 6.38 7.41
N THR A 406 9.88 5.75 7.77
CA THR A 406 9.94 4.86 8.94
C THR A 406 9.92 5.59 10.29
N MET A 407 10.14 6.92 10.30
CA MET A 407 10.06 7.77 11.50
C MET A 407 8.64 8.24 11.79
N VAL A 408 7.77 8.31 10.79
CA VAL A 408 6.39 8.82 10.90
C VAL A 408 5.38 7.68 10.82
#